data_18e6ad4032b42e30f9df11383fc16e8b
#
_entry.id   18e6ad4032b42e30f9df11383fc16e8b
#
_cell.length_a   1.000
_cell.length_b   1.000
_cell.length_c   1.000
_cell.angle_alpha   90.00
_cell.angle_beta   90.00
_cell.angle_gamma   90.00
#
_symmetry.space_group_name_H-M   'P 1'
#
loop_
_entity.id
_entity.type
_entity.pdbx_description
1 polymer ?
#
loop_
_entity_poly.entity_id
_entity_poly.type
_entity_poly.pdbx_seq_one_letter_code
_entity_poly.pdbx_strand_id
1 'polypeptide(L)' 'MTNRVSNLILTRKKQEAVVIYTAAEPTQILCEIVVTALGTKQVKLAFEAKKEIKIDRKEVYEENK' A
#
# COMPACT_ATOMS: atom_id res chain seq x y z
N MET A 1 7.49 -2.03 -25.30
CA MET A 1 7.90 -1.45 -24.08
C MET A 1 7.08 -1.89 -22.90
N THR A 2 7.71 -2.08 -21.88
CA THR A 2 7.07 -2.62 -20.71
C THR A 2 6.27 -1.57 -19.96
N ASN A 3 5.39 -2.04 -19.12
CA ASN A 3 4.70 -1.18 -18.19
C ASN A 3 5.71 -0.57 -17.23
N ARG A 4 5.46 0.65 -16.90
CA ARG A 4 6.28 1.27 -15.88
C ARG A 4 5.94 0.66 -14.53
N VAL A 5 6.96 0.52 -13.73
CA VAL A 5 6.81 0.02 -12.38
C VAL A 5 7.00 1.19 -11.43
N SER A 6 6.07 1.36 -10.53
CA SER A 6 6.19 2.37 -9.50
C SER A 6 6.94 1.79 -8.32
N ASN A 7 7.93 2.51 -7.83
CA ASN A 7 8.64 2.14 -6.63
C ASN A 7 8.15 3.02 -5.52
N LEU A 8 7.60 2.40 -4.49
CA LEU A 8 7.08 3.11 -3.34
C LEU A 8 7.61 2.47 -2.09
N ILE A 9 8.08 3.30 -1.18
CA ILE A 9 8.58 2.82 0.10
C ILE A 9 7.77 3.48 1.20
N LEU A 10 7.18 2.66 2.06
CA LEU A 10 6.38 3.13 3.17
C LEU A 10 6.90 2.55 4.47
N THR A 11 6.85 3.34 5.51
CA THR A 11 7.19 2.89 6.85
C THR A 11 5.91 2.64 7.62
N ARG A 12 5.78 1.45 8.21
CA ARG A 12 4.59 1.10 8.95
C ARG A 12 4.94 0.59 10.33
N LYS A 13 4.07 0.84 11.27
CA LYS A 13 4.20 0.37 12.63
C LYS A 13 3.24 -0.78 12.85
N LYS A 14 3.37 -1.43 14.01
CA LYS A 14 2.50 -2.54 14.36
C LYS A 14 1.04 -2.14 14.23
N GLN A 15 0.26 -2.99 13.60
CA GLN A 15 -1.18 -2.84 13.37
C GLN A 15 -1.55 -1.75 12.39
N GLU A 16 -0.58 -1.10 11.78
CA GLU A 16 -0.86 -0.20 10.66
C GLU A 16 -0.96 -1.01 9.38
N ALA A 17 -1.71 -0.49 8.43
CA ALA A 17 -2.01 -1.24 7.22
C ALA A 17 -1.76 -0.41 5.97
N VAL A 18 -1.63 -1.14 4.86
CA VAL A 18 -1.49 -0.57 3.53
C VAL A 18 -2.59 -1.18 2.67
N VAL A 19 -3.26 -0.35 1.88
CA VAL A 19 -4.35 -0.76 1.02
C VAL A 19 -3.90 -0.73 -0.43
N ILE A 20 -4.22 -1.78 -1.16
CA ILE A 20 -3.86 -1.92 -2.57
C ILE A 20 -5.13 -1.98 -3.39
N TYR A 21 -5.24 -1.12 -4.40
CA TYR A 21 -6.42 -1.04 -5.24
C TYR A 21 -6.00 -0.57 -6.63
N THR A 22 -6.95 -0.47 -7.56
CA THR A 22 -6.64 0.04 -8.88
C THR A 22 -7.25 1.42 -9.07
N ALA A 23 -6.65 2.21 -9.94
CA ALA A 23 -7.20 3.52 -10.25
C ALA A 23 -8.56 3.43 -10.89
N ALA A 24 -8.82 2.35 -11.64
CA ALA A 24 -10.11 2.16 -12.32
C ALA A 24 -11.25 1.89 -11.36
N GLU A 25 -10.96 1.23 -10.23
CA GLU A 25 -11.98 0.89 -9.25
C GLU A 25 -11.48 1.20 -7.85
N PRO A 26 -11.39 2.48 -7.51
CA PRO A 26 -10.76 2.86 -6.24
C PRO A 26 -11.55 2.46 -5.00
N THR A 27 -12.83 2.13 -5.15
CA THR A 27 -13.61 1.68 -4.00
C THR A 27 -13.49 0.19 -3.74
N GLN A 28 -12.81 -0.54 -4.64
CA GLN A 28 -12.62 -1.98 -4.48
C GLN A 28 -11.20 -2.26 -4.06
N ILE A 29 -11.06 -2.70 -2.83
CA ILE A 29 -9.73 -3.03 -2.30
C ILE A 29 -9.34 -4.41 -2.81
N LEU A 30 -8.19 -4.48 -3.49
CA LEU A 30 -7.66 -5.75 -3.95
C LEU A 30 -7.04 -6.53 -2.79
N CYS A 31 -6.36 -5.81 -1.92
CA CYS A 31 -5.57 -6.46 -0.89
C CYS A 31 -5.27 -5.44 0.20
N GLU A 32 -5.22 -5.90 1.42
CA GLU A 32 -4.80 -5.07 2.53
C GLU A 32 -3.68 -5.79 3.27
N ILE A 33 -2.57 -5.10 3.48
CA ILE A 33 -1.43 -5.66 4.17
C ILE A 33 -1.38 -5.05 5.57
N VAL A 34 -1.46 -5.89 6.57
CA VAL A 34 -1.50 -5.45 7.96
C VAL A 34 -0.23 -5.93 8.65
N VAL A 35 0.45 -5.03 9.33
CA VAL A 35 1.63 -5.40 10.11
C VAL A 35 1.15 -5.89 11.47
N THR A 36 1.24 -7.19 11.70
CA THR A 36 0.69 -7.78 12.91
C THR A 36 1.69 -7.88 14.05
N ALA A 37 2.97 -7.99 13.72
CA ALA A 37 4.00 -8.11 14.75
C ALA A 37 5.32 -7.59 14.21
N LEU A 38 6.12 -7.03 15.07
CA LEU A 38 7.42 -6.48 14.70
C LEU A 38 8.44 -6.79 15.79
N GLY A 39 9.68 -7.05 15.36
CA GLY A 39 10.81 -7.10 16.28
C GLY A 39 11.44 -5.75 16.55
N THR A 40 10.98 -4.72 15.82
CA THR A 40 11.46 -3.36 15.97
C THR A 40 10.27 -2.43 16.07
N LYS A 41 10.53 -1.12 16.13
CA LYS A 41 9.45 -0.15 16.24
C LYS A 41 8.67 -0.01 14.94
N GLN A 42 9.30 -0.30 13.81
CA GLN A 42 8.65 -0.10 12.52
C GLN A 42 9.31 -0.95 11.47
N VAL A 43 8.64 -1.11 10.36
CA VAL A 43 9.16 -1.84 9.21
C VAL A 43 9.05 -0.93 7.99
N LYS A 44 10.02 -1.06 7.11
CA LYS A 44 10.03 -0.34 5.84
C LYS A 44 9.59 -1.32 4.77
N LEU A 45 8.52 -0.97 4.05
CA LEU A 45 7.97 -1.81 3.00
C LEU A 45 8.20 -1.16 1.65
N ALA A 46 8.73 -1.92 0.73
CA ALA A 46 8.94 -1.45 -0.64
C ALA A 46 7.98 -2.17 -1.56
N PHE A 47 7.38 -1.42 -2.47
CA PHE A 47 6.40 -1.96 -3.40
C PHE A 47 6.85 -1.67 -4.83
N GLU A 48 6.75 -2.69 -5.67
CA GLU A 48 6.97 -2.54 -7.10
C GLU A 48 5.71 -3.04 -7.78
N ALA A 49 5.05 -2.17 -8.52
CA ALA A 49 3.79 -2.52 -9.13
C ALA A 49 3.60 -1.73 -10.40
N LYS A 50 2.74 -2.24 -11.27
CA LYS A 50 2.37 -1.52 -12.47
C LYS A 50 1.70 -0.21 -12.07
N LYS A 51 1.76 0.77 -12.96
CA LYS A 51 1.30 2.11 -12.63
C LYS A 51 -0.20 2.18 -12.35
N GLU A 52 -0.99 1.24 -12.85
CA GLU A 52 -2.42 1.24 -12.58
C GLU A 52 -2.74 0.75 -11.17
N ILE A 53 -1.77 0.17 -10.49
CA ILE A 53 -1.96 -0.28 -9.11
C ILE A 53 -1.67 0.88 -8.17
N LYS A 54 -2.57 1.12 -7.25
CA LYS A 54 -2.44 2.17 -6.26
C LYS A 54 -2.20 1.55 -4.90
N ILE A 55 -1.29 2.16 -4.15
CA ILE A 55 -0.89 1.65 -2.84
C ILE A 55 -0.88 2.84 -1.89
N ASP A 56 -1.75 2.81 -0.90
CA ASP A 56 -1.87 3.90 0.07
C ASP A 56 -1.79 3.36 1.47
N ARG A 57 -1.24 4.15 2.38
CA ARG A 57 -1.45 3.89 3.78
C ARG A 57 -2.95 3.88 4.03
N LYS A 58 -3.41 2.99 4.89
CA LYS A 58 -4.85 2.82 5.08
C LYS A 58 -5.53 4.11 5.50
N GLU A 59 -4.91 4.88 6.38
CA GLU A 59 -5.51 6.13 6.82
C GLU A 59 -5.64 7.14 5.69
N VAL A 60 -4.68 7.13 4.76
CA VAL A 60 -4.75 8.02 3.60
C VAL A 60 -5.86 7.58 2.66
N TYR A 61 -5.97 6.27 2.43
CA TYR A 61 -7.02 5.74 1.59
C TYR A 61 -8.40 6.12 2.13
N GLU A 62 -8.57 6.00 3.43
CA GLU A 62 -9.86 6.29 4.06
C GLU A 62 -10.19 7.77 4.02
N GLU A 63 -9.18 8.63 4.08
CA GLU A 63 -9.42 10.06 3.97
C GLU A 63 -9.92 10.47 2.59
N ASN A 64 -9.55 9.73 1.58
CA ASN A 64 -9.86 10.08 0.20
C ASN A 64 -11.09 9.39 -0.35
N LYS A 65 -11.83 8.70 0.49
CA LYS A 65 -13.06 8.03 0.03
C LYS A 65 -14.15 9.01 -0.28
#